data_c12402935f41a2a52541a65fef9702a9
#
_entry.id   c12402935f41a2a52541a65fef9702a9
#
_cell.length_a   1.000
_cell.length_b   1.000
_cell.length_c   1.000
_cell.angle_alpha   90.00
_cell.angle_beta   90.00
_cell.angle_gamma   90.00
#
_symmetry.space_group_name_H-M   'P 1'
#
loop_
_entity.id
_entity.type
_entity.pdbx_description
1 polymer ?
#
loop_
_entity_poly.entity_id
_entity_poly.type
_entity_poly.pdbx_seq_one_letter_code
_entity_poly.pdbx_strand_id
1 'polypeptide(L)'
;MDDESLLIDLIENIFGDPKNINEHKGQISVDCPVCSHEIKGLEKTDGKGNLEINYQQHVFKCWACAETHDTHGHLGKLIDIYGSKKDKKTYKLIRPDDFEKKERTYKKLELPKEYKKFDEVSHLYPPRKEAYNYLNQRGITDDIIEKYQIGFCYEGDYVGRIVVPSFNKKGELNFFVSRSWNKRSKLKYKNPEAPKDFLIFNESLIDFKKDIYIVEGVFDSFFLDNSIALLGKFINDNMWETLYNKAKKNIIICLDGDAFDDAMKVYQKLNGGTLYNRIKIAKLPKDQDVCDLKGNIEEYLIEVRG
;
A
#
# COMPACT_ATOMS: atom_id res chain seq x y z
N MET A 1 9.27 21.74 -29.88
CA MET A 1 9.19 21.97 -28.43
C MET A 1 9.78 20.72 -27.82
N ASP A 2 10.78 20.82 -27.00
CA ASP A 2 11.36 19.66 -26.34
C ASP A 2 10.47 19.24 -25.18
N ASP A 3 10.70 18.03 -24.67
CA ASP A 3 9.88 17.45 -23.60
C ASP A 3 9.96 18.26 -22.30
N GLU A 4 11.09 18.95 -22.04
CA GLU A 4 11.24 19.78 -20.84
C GLU A 4 10.37 21.05 -20.94
N SER A 5 10.32 21.74 -22.08
CA SER A 5 9.44 22.89 -22.29
C SER A 5 7.97 22.51 -22.13
N LEU A 6 7.54 21.36 -22.71
CA LEU A 6 6.19 20.86 -22.57
C LEU A 6 5.82 20.51 -21.12
N LEU A 7 6.81 20.05 -20.36
CA LEU A 7 6.61 19.71 -18.96
C LEU A 7 6.51 20.95 -18.06
N ILE A 8 7.29 21.98 -18.35
CA ILE A 8 7.20 23.30 -17.69
C ILE A 8 5.81 23.90 -17.95
N ASP A 9 5.39 23.97 -19.23
CA ASP A 9 4.06 24.44 -19.59
C ASP A 9 2.94 23.68 -18.89
N LEU A 10 3.10 22.37 -18.74
CA LEU A 10 2.14 21.53 -18.04
C LEU A 10 2.08 21.86 -16.54
N ILE A 11 3.22 22.08 -15.90
CA ILE A 11 3.31 22.46 -14.49
C ILE A 11 2.66 23.83 -14.28
N GLU A 12 2.96 24.80 -15.13
CA GLU A 12 2.36 26.13 -15.11
C GLU A 12 0.84 26.10 -15.30
N ASN A 13 0.36 25.26 -16.20
CA ASN A 13 -1.08 25.10 -16.43
C ASN A 13 -1.82 24.52 -15.21
N ILE A 14 -1.17 23.67 -14.41
CA ILE A 14 -1.79 23.02 -13.24
C ILE A 14 -1.66 23.89 -11.99
N PHE A 15 -0.50 24.53 -11.76
CA PHE A 15 -0.16 25.19 -10.50
C PHE A 15 -0.05 26.72 -10.60
N GLY A 16 -0.22 27.28 -11.80
CA GLY A 16 -0.07 28.71 -12.06
C GLY A 16 1.36 29.15 -12.28
N ASP A 17 1.55 30.48 -12.37
CA ASP A 17 2.84 31.07 -12.69
C ASP A 17 3.92 30.69 -11.67
N PRO A 18 5.10 30.25 -12.13
CA PRO A 18 6.20 29.89 -11.27
C PRO A 18 6.75 31.11 -10.53
N LYS A 19 7.16 30.90 -9.29
CA LYS A 19 7.86 31.93 -8.50
C LYS A 19 9.34 31.96 -8.83
N ASN A 20 9.90 30.84 -9.25
CA ASN A 20 11.29 30.74 -9.69
C ASN A 20 11.47 29.53 -10.63
N ILE A 21 12.29 29.72 -11.64
CA ILE A 21 12.76 28.62 -12.53
C ILE A 21 14.28 28.65 -12.50
N ASN A 22 14.88 27.50 -12.20
CA ASN A 22 16.31 27.28 -12.26
C ASN A 22 16.62 26.20 -13.30
N GLU A 23 16.86 26.66 -14.54
CA GLU A 23 17.13 25.76 -15.66
C GLU A 23 18.36 24.87 -15.47
N HIS A 24 19.43 25.40 -14.84
CA HIS A 24 20.64 24.63 -14.59
C HIS A 24 20.43 23.43 -13.67
N LYS A 25 19.45 23.51 -12.77
CA LYS A 25 19.09 22.42 -11.85
C LYS A 25 17.85 21.65 -12.28
N GLY A 26 17.19 22.07 -13.36
CA GLY A 26 15.93 21.50 -13.79
C GLY A 26 14.81 21.68 -12.75
N GLN A 27 14.80 22.83 -12.04
CA GLN A 27 13.88 23.08 -10.92
C GLN A 27 12.93 24.23 -11.20
N ILE A 28 11.67 24.06 -10.80
CA ILE A 28 10.63 25.07 -10.84
C ILE A 28 9.93 25.13 -9.49
N SER A 29 9.67 26.34 -8.98
CA SER A 29 8.98 26.55 -7.71
C SER A 29 7.63 27.20 -7.97
N VAL A 30 6.57 26.55 -7.46
CA VAL A 30 5.17 27.02 -7.59
C VAL A 30 4.50 27.04 -6.22
N ASP A 31 3.33 27.68 -6.13
CA ASP A 31 2.55 27.68 -4.91
C ASP A 31 2.01 26.28 -4.61
N CYS A 32 2.13 25.86 -3.34
CA CYS A 32 1.69 24.55 -2.94
C CYS A 32 0.16 24.50 -2.76
N PRO A 33 -0.56 23.63 -3.45
CA PRO A 33 -2.01 23.54 -3.32
C PRO A 33 -2.49 23.06 -1.95
N VAL A 34 -1.61 22.40 -1.18
CA VAL A 34 -1.92 21.93 0.18
C VAL A 34 -1.73 23.04 1.21
N CYS A 35 -0.61 23.77 1.17
CA CYS A 35 -0.36 24.87 2.10
C CYS A 35 -1.37 26.02 1.96
N SER A 36 -1.98 26.20 0.78
CA SER A 36 -2.96 27.26 0.55
C SER A 36 -4.28 27.04 1.28
N HIS A 37 -4.62 25.80 1.64
CA HIS A 37 -5.87 25.47 2.34
C HIS A 37 -5.82 25.72 3.85
N GLU A 38 -4.66 25.84 4.47
CA GLU A 38 -4.50 26.05 5.92
C GLU A 38 -4.67 27.53 6.33
N ILE A 39 -4.71 28.48 5.40
CA ILE A 39 -4.87 29.91 5.71
C ILE A 39 -6.33 30.31 5.64
N LYS A 40 -7.08 30.05 6.73
CA LYS A 40 -8.37 30.67 7.12
C LYS A 40 -9.15 31.37 6.02
N GLY A 41 -10.00 30.61 5.28
CA GLY A 41 -11.15 31.18 4.57
C GLY A 41 -10.89 32.16 3.42
N LEU A 42 -9.65 32.30 2.97
CA LEU A 42 -9.25 33.06 1.80
C LEU A 42 -8.67 32.13 0.75
N GLU A 43 -9.24 32.10 -0.44
CA GLU A 43 -8.68 31.49 -1.65
C GLU A 43 -7.36 32.18 -2.07
N LYS A 44 -6.37 32.16 -1.21
CA LYS A 44 -5.03 32.71 -1.52
C LYS A 44 -4.01 31.60 -1.41
N THR A 45 -3.32 31.36 -2.51
CA THR A 45 -2.06 30.62 -2.54
C THR A 45 -1.11 31.19 -1.49
N ASP A 46 -0.22 30.38 -0.91
CA ASP A 46 0.73 30.85 0.10
C ASP A 46 1.70 31.92 -0.45
N GLY A 47 1.72 32.09 -1.77
CA GLY A 47 2.49 33.12 -2.49
C GLY A 47 4.01 32.97 -2.39
N LYS A 48 4.49 31.89 -1.76
CA LYS A 48 5.91 31.70 -1.40
C LYS A 48 6.65 30.72 -2.32
N GLY A 49 5.91 29.97 -3.15
CA GLY A 49 6.52 28.98 -4.05
C GLY A 49 7.17 27.81 -3.29
N ASN A 50 6.53 27.35 -2.21
CA ASN A 50 7.08 26.30 -1.35
C ASN A 50 7.10 24.91 -2.02
N LEU A 51 6.34 24.71 -3.10
CA LEU A 51 6.34 23.46 -3.87
C LEU A 51 7.45 23.53 -4.93
N GLU A 52 8.55 22.84 -4.68
CA GLU A 52 9.65 22.71 -5.61
C GLU A 52 9.48 21.41 -6.42
N ILE A 53 9.56 21.54 -7.73
CA ILE A 53 9.45 20.44 -8.69
C ILE A 53 10.75 20.38 -9.48
N ASN A 54 11.43 19.25 -9.45
CA ASN A 54 12.53 18.97 -10.37
C ASN A 54 11.96 18.26 -11.60
N TYR A 55 11.81 19.01 -12.70
CA TYR A 55 11.19 18.50 -13.92
C TYR A 55 12.10 17.58 -14.73
N GLN A 56 13.44 17.60 -14.51
CA GLN A 56 14.37 16.66 -15.13
C GLN A 56 14.38 15.32 -14.41
N GLN A 57 14.29 15.33 -13.08
CA GLN A 57 14.25 14.11 -12.26
C GLN A 57 12.84 13.59 -11.99
N HIS A 58 11.81 14.37 -12.38
CA HIS A 58 10.39 14.05 -12.16
C HIS A 58 10.02 13.83 -10.70
N VAL A 59 10.58 14.63 -9.80
CA VAL A 59 10.28 14.57 -8.37
C VAL A 59 9.82 15.94 -7.87
N PHE A 60 9.09 15.95 -6.77
CA PHE A 60 8.64 17.16 -6.11
C PHE A 60 8.75 17.09 -4.60
N LYS A 61 8.86 18.24 -3.96
CA LYS A 61 8.79 18.39 -2.51
C LYS A 61 8.26 19.77 -2.15
N CYS A 62 7.30 19.81 -1.21
CA CYS A 62 6.92 21.06 -0.56
C CYS A 62 7.77 21.25 0.70
N TRP A 63 8.52 22.34 0.76
CA TRP A 63 9.40 22.63 1.89
C TRP A 63 8.65 23.02 3.18
N ALA A 64 7.39 23.43 3.06
CA ALA A 64 6.57 23.84 4.18
C ALA A 64 5.74 22.70 4.80
N CYS A 65 5.24 21.75 3.99
CA CYS A 65 4.30 20.75 4.46
C CYS A 65 4.64 19.30 4.09
N ALA A 66 5.85 19.02 3.57
CA ALA A 66 6.23 17.68 3.15
C ALA A 66 6.23 16.66 4.31
N GLU A 67 6.57 17.10 5.52
CA GLU A 67 6.62 16.23 6.69
C GLU A 67 5.24 15.98 7.32
N THR A 68 4.31 16.93 7.13
CA THR A 68 2.96 16.84 7.72
C THR A 68 1.90 16.30 6.77
N HIS A 69 2.07 16.52 5.44
CA HIS A 69 1.04 16.21 4.44
C HIS A 69 1.52 15.34 3.28
N ASP A 70 2.67 14.67 3.42
CA ASP A 70 3.25 13.79 2.36
C ASP A 70 3.31 14.47 0.97
N THR A 71 3.61 15.78 0.96
CA THR A 71 3.74 16.58 -0.26
C THR A 71 5.16 16.48 -0.83
N HIS A 72 5.57 15.25 -1.12
CA HIS A 72 6.80 14.93 -1.81
C HIS A 72 6.63 13.61 -2.60
N GLY A 73 7.51 13.38 -3.56
CA GLY A 73 7.51 12.14 -4.33
C GLY A 73 7.69 12.35 -5.82
N HIS A 74 7.14 11.45 -6.62
CA HIS A 74 7.24 11.50 -8.08
C HIS A 74 6.20 12.46 -8.69
N LEU A 75 6.61 13.22 -9.73
CA LEU A 75 5.76 14.26 -10.35
C LEU A 75 4.44 13.70 -10.90
N GLY A 76 4.44 12.47 -11.41
CA GLY A 76 3.22 11.82 -11.88
C GLY A 76 2.12 11.76 -10.81
N LYS A 77 2.48 11.53 -9.54
CA LYS A 77 1.54 11.57 -8.39
C LYS A 77 0.85 12.95 -8.28
N LEU A 78 1.65 14.01 -8.41
CA LEU A 78 1.14 15.37 -8.29
C LEU A 78 0.17 15.71 -9.43
N ILE A 79 0.53 15.32 -10.66
CA ILE A 79 -0.30 15.51 -11.85
C ILE A 79 -1.59 14.67 -11.77
N ASP A 80 -1.52 13.46 -11.22
CA ASP A 80 -2.71 12.61 -11.03
C ASP A 80 -3.69 13.18 -10.00
N ILE A 81 -3.21 13.92 -9.01
CA ILE A 81 -4.08 14.56 -8.01
C ILE A 81 -4.68 15.86 -8.56
N TYR A 82 -3.86 16.74 -9.12
CA TYR A 82 -4.26 18.12 -9.43
C TYR A 82 -4.49 18.38 -10.91
N GLY A 83 -3.95 17.55 -11.81
CA GLY A 83 -4.09 17.71 -13.25
C GLY A 83 -5.46 17.31 -13.79
N SER A 84 -5.94 18.03 -14.81
CA SER A 84 -7.13 17.66 -15.58
C SER A 84 -6.90 16.37 -16.38
N LYS A 85 -7.97 15.81 -16.96
CA LYS A 85 -7.85 14.66 -17.89
C LYS A 85 -6.91 14.94 -19.07
N LYS A 86 -6.88 16.17 -19.52
CA LYS A 86 -5.99 16.62 -20.61
C LYS A 86 -4.54 16.62 -20.12
N ASP A 87 -4.26 17.16 -18.94
CA ASP A 87 -2.92 17.27 -18.38
C ASP A 87 -2.31 15.87 -18.12
N LYS A 88 -3.10 14.96 -17.57
CA LYS A 88 -2.72 13.55 -17.40
C LYS A 88 -2.36 12.87 -18.72
N LYS A 89 -3.16 13.14 -19.78
CA LYS A 89 -2.89 12.61 -21.11
C LYS A 89 -1.62 13.22 -21.71
N THR A 90 -1.40 14.52 -21.54
CA THR A 90 -0.20 15.22 -22.00
C THR A 90 1.04 14.67 -21.30
N TYR A 91 1.00 14.53 -19.96
CA TYR A 91 2.11 13.96 -19.20
C TYR A 91 2.46 12.52 -19.65
N LYS A 92 1.47 11.69 -19.93
CA LYS A 92 1.69 10.34 -20.48
C LYS A 92 2.41 10.34 -21.82
N LEU A 93 2.18 11.32 -22.66
CA LEU A 93 2.85 11.45 -23.95
C LEU A 93 4.31 11.91 -23.80
N ILE A 94 4.57 12.80 -22.82
CA ILE A 94 5.92 13.28 -22.53
C ILE A 94 6.76 12.18 -21.86
N ARG A 95 6.14 11.38 -21.01
CA ARG A 95 6.82 10.34 -20.19
C ARG A 95 6.06 9.02 -20.20
N PRO A 96 6.08 8.31 -21.33
CA PRO A 96 5.48 6.99 -21.42
C PRO A 96 6.11 6.01 -20.40
N ASP A 97 7.41 6.12 -20.12
CA ASP A 97 8.15 5.26 -19.20
C ASP A 97 7.69 5.39 -17.73
N ASP A 98 7.14 6.53 -17.33
CA ASP A 98 6.59 6.72 -15.98
C ASP A 98 5.31 5.90 -15.76
N PHE A 99 4.67 5.51 -16.86
CA PHE A 99 3.47 4.70 -16.88
C PHE A 99 3.73 3.26 -17.38
N GLU A 100 4.80 3.06 -18.14
CA GLU A 100 5.35 1.74 -18.29
C GLU A 100 5.95 1.36 -16.94
N LYS A 101 5.20 0.56 -16.17
CA LYS A 101 5.80 -0.18 -15.06
C LYS A 101 7.06 -0.79 -15.66
N LYS A 102 8.25 -0.27 -15.28
CA LYS A 102 9.48 -1.01 -15.53
C LYS A 102 9.19 -2.39 -14.96
N GLU A 103 8.85 -3.34 -15.83
CA GLU A 103 8.97 -4.74 -15.51
C GLU A 103 10.45 -4.93 -15.23
N ARG A 104 10.85 -4.59 -13.99
CA ARG A 104 12.11 -5.08 -13.49
C ARG A 104 11.96 -6.58 -13.67
N THR A 105 12.77 -7.16 -14.52
CA THR A 105 12.86 -8.60 -14.70
C THR A 105 13.39 -9.18 -13.39
N TYR A 106 12.47 -9.30 -12.43
CA TYR A 106 12.76 -10.06 -11.22
C TYR A 106 12.80 -11.53 -11.64
N LYS A 107 13.77 -12.26 -11.12
CA LYS A 107 13.73 -13.72 -11.21
C LYS A 107 12.33 -14.15 -10.81
N LYS A 108 11.69 -14.96 -11.64
CA LYS A 108 10.35 -15.49 -11.37
C LYS A 108 10.37 -16.05 -9.95
N LEU A 109 9.55 -15.47 -9.08
CA LEU A 109 9.45 -15.92 -7.71
C LEU A 109 8.81 -17.31 -7.71
N GLU A 110 9.38 -18.23 -6.97
CA GLU A 110 8.85 -19.57 -6.76
C GLU A 110 8.62 -19.81 -5.27
N LEU A 111 7.66 -20.64 -4.94
CA LEU A 111 7.50 -21.12 -3.58
C LEU A 111 8.73 -21.94 -3.17
N PRO A 112 9.03 -22.03 -1.87
CA PRO A 112 10.07 -22.96 -1.40
C PRO A 112 9.86 -24.35 -1.98
N LYS A 113 10.92 -25.01 -2.43
CA LYS A 113 10.84 -26.37 -3.02
C LYS A 113 10.21 -27.38 -2.06
N GLU A 114 10.41 -27.15 -0.78
CA GLU A 114 9.90 -27.93 0.33
C GLU A 114 8.48 -27.54 0.78
N TYR A 115 7.84 -26.56 0.12
CA TYR A 115 6.46 -26.19 0.40
C TYR A 115 5.51 -27.34 0.10
N LYS A 116 4.65 -27.64 1.08
CA LYS A 116 3.60 -28.66 0.96
C LYS A 116 2.26 -28.07 1.42
N LYS A 117 1.20 -28.41 0.69
CA LYS A 117 -0.17 -28.20 1.19
C LYS A 117 -0.52 -29.22 2.26
N PHE A 118 -1.50 -28.89 3.10
CA PHE A 118 -1.90 -29.78 4.19
C PHE A 118 -2.54 -31.09 3.74
N ASP A 119 -3.18 -31.12 2.57
CA ASP A 119 -3.78 -32.31 1.97
C ASP A 119 -2.75 -33.25 1.30
N GLU A 120 -1.58 -32.75 0.96
CA GLU A 120 -0.47 -33.52 0.35
C GLU A 120 0.32 -34.34 1.38
N VAL A 121 0.10 -34.14 2.68
CA VAL A 121 0.87 -34.77 3.76
C VAL A 121 -0.06 -35.44 4.76
N SER A 122 0.27 -36.67 5.13
CA SER A 122 -0.53 -37.41 6.12
C SER A 122 -0.77 -36.62 7.41
N HIS A 123 -2.02 -36.59 7.88
CA HIS A 123 -2.40 -35.96 9.14
C HIS A 123 -1.74 -36.58 10.39
N LEU A 124 -1.19 -37.79 10.27
CA LEU A 124 -0.42 -38.43 11.30
C LEU A 124 1.03 -37.94 11.39
N TYR A 125 1.51 -37.23 10.35
CA TYR A 125 2.89 -36.75 10.31
C TYR A 125 3.10 -35.60 11.34
N PRO A 126 4.03 -35.76 12.30
CA PRO A 126 4.18 -34.80 13.39
C PRO A 126 4.36 -33.34 12.99
N PRO A 127 5.25 -32.98 12.05
CA PRO A 127 5.40 -31.58 11.63
C PRO A 127 4.12 -30.98 11.04
N ARG A 128 3.34 -31.74 10.27
CA ARG A 128 2.04 -31.30 9.76
C ARG A 128 1.08 -31.02 10.93
N LYS A 129 1.05 -31.89 11.93
CA LYS A 129 0.20 -31.72 13.11
C LYS A 129 0.57 -30.48 13.90
N GLU A 130 1.87 -30.21 14.09
CA GLU A 130 2.35 -28.99 14.76
C GLU A 130 1.94 -27.73 14.00
N ALA A 131 2.17 -27.69 12.67
CA ALA A 131 1.80 -26.58 11.81
C ALA A 131 0.29 -26.34 11.84
N TYR A 132 -0.52 -27.39 11.73
CA TYR A 132 -1.98 -27.33 11.78
C TYR A 132 -2.50 -26.85 13.14
N ASN A 133 -1.97 -27.39 14.25
CA ASN A 133 -2.32 -26.94 15.58
C ASN A 133 -1.99 -25.46 15.81
N TYR A 134 -0.88 -24.98 15.26
CA TYR A 134 -0.52 -23.58 15.32
C TYR A 134 -1.56 -22.69 14.62
N LEU A 135 -2.04 -23.09 13.43
CA LEU A 135 -3.09 -22.36 12.71
C LEU A 135 -4.42 -22.38 13.47
N ASN A 136 -4.84 -23.54 13.96
CA ASN A 136 -6.07 -23.69 14.73
C ASN A 136 -6.06 -22.87 16.03
N GLN A 137 -4.94 -22.81 16.75
CA GLN A 137 -4.80 -21.96 17.93
C GLN A 137 -4.98 -20.47 17.63
N ARG A 138 -4.80 -20.06 16.37
CA ARG A 138 -5.05 -18.72 15.87
C ARG A 138 -6.45 -18.53 15.28
N GLY A 139 -7.30 -19.56 15.33
CA GLY A 139 -8.65 -19.50 14.75
C GLY A 139 -8.69 -19.62 13.23
N ILE A 140 -7.59 -20.06 12.60
CA ILE A 140 -7.54 -20.26 11.14
C ILE A 140 -8.14 -21.62 10.82
N THR A 141 -9.25 -21.61 10.08
CA THR A 141 -10.04 -22.77 9.69
C THR A 141 -9.53 -23.43 8.39
N ASP A 142 -10.04 -24.62 8.08
CA ASP A 142 -9.71 -25.32 6.85
C ASP A 142 -10.11 -24.51 5.61
N ASP A 143 -11.26 -23.81 5.64
CA ASP A 143 -11.70 -22.94 4.54
C ASP A 143 -10.70 -21.79 4.28
N ILE A 144 -10.13 -21.22 5.35
CA ILE A 144 -9.09 -20.19 5.24
C ILE A 144 -7.81 -20.79 4.67
N ILE A 145 -7.41 -21.98 5.15
CA ILE A 145 -6.23 -22.71 4.65
C ILE A 145 -6.35 -22.95 3.15
N GLU A 146 -7.50 -23.41 2.69
CA GLU A 146 -7.78 -23.66 1.28
C GLU A 146 -7.83 -22.37 0.47
N LYS A 147 -8.64 -21.38 0.90
CA LYS A 147 -8.82 -20.08 0.23
C LYS A 147 -7.49 -19.38 -0.04
N TYR A 148 -6.59 -19.37 0.94
CA TYR A 148 -5.30 -18.70 0.84
C TYR A 148 -4.16 -19.63 0.43
N GLN A 149 -4.46 -20.88 0.10
CA GLN A 149 -3.47 -21.90 -0.25
C GLN A 149 -2.34 -21.97 0.79
N ILE A 150 -2.72 -21.94 2.08
CA ILE A 150 -1.74 -21.98 3.16
C ILE A 150 -1.10 -23.36 3.21
N GLY A 151 0.22 -23.39 3.22
CA GLY A 151 0.99 -24.61 3.38
C GLY A 151 2.08 -24.47 4.43
N PHE A 152 2.98 -25.42 4.45
CA PHE A 152 4.07 -25.46 5.43
C PHE A 152 5.31 -26.13 4.86
N CYS A 153 6.45 -25.88 5.50
CA CYS A 153 7.72 -26.52 5.18
C CYS A 153 8.23 -27.25 6.42
N TYR A 154 8.52 -28.53 6.29
CA TYR A 154 9.04 -29.36 7.37
C TYR A 154 10.51 -29.75 7.20
N GLU A 155 11.13 -29.28 6.13
CA GLU A 155 12.54 -29.46 5.81
C GLU A 155 13.08 -28.22 5.06
N GLY A 156 14.37 -28.22 4.71
CA GLY A 156 14.99 -27.18 3.89
C GLY A 156 15.13 -25.82 4.59
N ASP A 157 15.29 -24.79 3.76
CA ASP A 157 15.56 -23.42 4.21
C ASP A 157 14.41 -22.76 4.97
N TYR A 158 13.20 -23.25 4.75
CA TYR A 158 11.97 -22.75 5.40
C TYR A 158 11.40 -23.73 6.42
N VAL A 159 12.22 -24.66 6.91
CA VAL A 159 11.80 -25.64 7.93
C VAL A 159 11.12 -24.99 9.14
N GLY A 160 10.03 -25.58 9.60
CA GLY A 160 9.28 -25.09 10.77
C GLY A 160 8.47 -23.83 10.50
N ARG A 161 8.02 -23.61 9.24
CA ARG A 161 7.29 -22.40 8.85
C ARG A 161 6.00 -22.68 8.10
N ILE A 162 4.96 -21.94 8.49
CA ILE A 162 3.76 -21.75 7.68
C ILE A 162 4.13 -20.84 6.51
N VAL A 163 3.69 -21.17 5.32
CA VAL A 163 3.89 -20.38 4.11
C VAL A 163 2.52 -19.98 3.55
N VAL A 164 2.32 -18.68 3.35
CA VAL A 164 1.11 -18.10 2.76
C VAL A 164 1.50 -17.49 1.42
N PRO A 165 1.16 -18.12 0.29
CA PRO A 165 1.38 -17.56 -1.04
C PRO A 165 0.55 -16.30 -1.28
N SER A 166 1.04 -15.44 -2.17
CA SER A 166 0.32 -14.29 -2.68
C SER A 166 0.33 -14.28 -4.20
N PHE A 167 -0.82 -13.99 -4.79
CA PHE A 167 -0.98 -13.99 -6.24
C PHE A 167 -1.49 -12.62 -6.72
N ASN A 168 -0.96 -12.18 -7.85
CA ASN A 168 -1.44 -11.00 -8.55
C ASN A 168 -2.77 -11.28 -9.26
N LYS A 169 -3.36 -10.28 -9.92
CA LYS A 169 -4.62 -10.43 -10.68
C LYS A 169 -4.57 -11.42 -11.84
N LYS A 170 -3.38 -11.76 -12.34
CA LYS A 170 -3.19 -12.76 -13.39
C LYS A 170 -3.08 -14.17 -12.82
N GLY A 171 -3.11 -14.34 -11.49
CA GLY A 171 -2.90 -15.62 -10.82
C GLY A 171 -1.43 -16.03 -10.74
N GLU A 172 -0.49 -15.12 -11.00
CA GLU A 172 0.94 -15.39 -10.90
C GLU A 172 1.43 -15.12 -9.46
N LEU A 173 2.30 -16.00 -8.95
CA LEU A 173 2.92 -15.83 -7.63
C LEU A 173 3.75 -14.53 -7.64
N ASN A 174 3.38 -13.58 -6.78
CA ASN A 174 4.06 -12.30 -6.66
C ASN A 174 4.79 -12.13 -5.32
N PHE A 175 4.42 -12.91 -4.30
CA PHE A 175 5.06 -12.94 -2.99
C PHE A 175 4.69 -14.21 -2.21
N PHE A 176 5.31 -14.42 -1.07
CA PHE A 176 4.80 -15.28 -0.01
C PHE A 176 5.28 -14.77 1.35
N VAL A 177 4.46 -14.96 2.36
CA VAL A 177 4.86 -14.73 3.75
C VAL A 177 5.18 -16.07 4.39
N SER A 178 6.29 -16.16 5.10
CA SER A 178 6.63 -17.36 5.86
C SER A 178 6.84 -17.05 7.33
N ARG A 179 6.06 -17.71 8.19
CA ARG A 179 6.04 -17.49 9.64
C ARG A 179 6.35 -18.77 10.39
N SER A 180 7.29 -18.70 11.34
CA SER A 180 7.60 -19.84 12.18
C SER A 180 6.42 -20.20 13.10
N TRP A 181 6.06 -21.48 13.16
CA TRP A 181 5.12 -21.96 14.17
C TRP A 181 5.76 -22.19 15.55
N ASN A 182 7.10 -22.19 15.61
CA ASN A 182 7.82 -22.25 16.87
C ASN A 182 7.85 -20.86 17.53
N LYS A 183 7.15 -20.71 18.65
CA LYS A 183 7.07 -19.46 19.43
C LYS A 183 8.44 -18.97 19.93
N ARG A 184 9.43 -19.87 20.07
CA ARG A 184 10.80 -19.54 20.52
C ARG A 184 11.73 -19.14 19.38
N SER A 185 11.25 -19.15 18.14
CA SER A 185 12.07 -18.77 16.98
C SER A 185 12.48 -17.31 17.07
N LYS A 186 13.77 -17.02 17.01
CA LYS A 186 14.33 -15.66 16.96
C LYS A 186 13.90 -14.93 15.69
N LEU A 187 13.68 -15.65 14.60
CA LEU A 187 13.23 -15.11 13.32
C LEU A 187 11.76 -15.51 13.09
N LYS A 188 10.84 -14.68 13.58
CA LYS A 188 9.39 -14.90 13.45
C LYS A 188 8.96 -15.01 11.98
N TYR A 189 9.45 -14.12 11.13
CA TYR A 189 9.18 -14.11 9.69
C TYR A 189 10.48 -14.26 8.88
N LYS A 190 10.43 -15.06 7.81
CA LYS A 190 11.48 -15.20 6.80
C LYS A 190 10.81 -15.11 5.43
N ASN A 191 10.71 -13.92 4.90
CA ASN A 191 10.07 -13.67 3.61
C ASN A 191 11.10 -13.73 2.47
N PRO A 192 10.67 -13.93 1.20
CA PRO A 192 11.59 -13.88 0.06
C PRO A 192 12.16 -12.48 -0.14
N GLU A 193 13.33 -12.42 -0.73
CA GLU A 193 13.89 -11.17 -1.23
C GLU A 193 13.17 -10.79 -2.53
N ALA A 194 12.06 -10.10 -2.40
CA ALA A 194 11.29 -9.58 -3.51
C ALA A 194 10.86 -8.13 -3.22
N PRO A 195 10.80 -7.27 -4.24
CA PRO A 195 10.41 -5.89 -4.04
C PRO A 195 8.97 -5.79 -3.57
N LYS A 196 8.77 -5.02 -2.52
CA LYS A 196 7.44 -4.77 -1.95
C LYS A 196 6.78 -3.50 -2.50
N ASP A 197 7.52 -2.69 -3.24
CA ASP A 197 7.07 -1.37 -3.71
C ASP A 197 5.86 -1.44 -4.65
N PHE A 198 5.70 -2.57 -5.34
CA PHE A 198 4.60 -2.81 -6.28
C PHE A 198 3.65 -3.92 -5.81
N LEU A 199 3.81 -4.39 -4.59
CA LEU A 199 3.08 -5.54 -4.09
C LEU A 199 1.74 -5.12 -3.49
N ILE A 200 0.66 -5.74 -3.96
CA ILE A 200 -0.60 -5.87 -3.24
C ILE A 200 -0.74 -7.34 -2.90
N PHE A 201 -0.69 -7.66 -1.60
CA PHE A 201 -0.75 -9.04 -1.14
C PHE A 201 -2.12 -9.63 -1.47
N ASN A 202 -2.13 -10.77 -2.17
CA ASN A 202 -3.34 -11.46 -2.64
C ASN A 202 -4.30 -10.56 -3.44
N GLU A 203 -3.78 -9.71 -4.34
CA GLU A 203 -4.59 -8.85 -5.22
C GLU A 203 -5.66 -9.66 -5.99
N SER A 204 -5.39 -10.92 -6.30
CA SER A 204 -6.34 -11.84 -6.97
C SER A 204 -7.64 -12.04 -6.20
N LEU A 205 -7.62 -11.90 -4.87
CA LEU A 205 -8.77 -12.09 -3.99
C LEU A 205 -9.54 -10.79 -3.71
N ILE A 206 -9.05 -9.63 -4.17
CA ILE A 206 -9.64 -8.31 -3.85
C ILE A 206 -10.72 -7.95 -4.84
N ASP A 207 -11.93 -7.71 -4.30
CA ASP A 207 -13.06 -7.11 -5.01
C ASP A 207 -13.12 -5.60 -4.74
N PHE A 208 -12.68 -4.81 -5.70
CA PHE A 208 -12.67 -3.34 -5.60
C PHE A 208 -14.07 -2.70 -5.63
N LYS A 209 -15.14 -3.49 -5.80
CA LYS A 209 -16.53 -3.01 -5.74
C LYS A 209 -17.13 -3.12 -4.33
N LYS A 210 -16.44 -3.75 -3.40
CA LYS A 210 -16.83 -3.89 -1.99
C LYS A 210 -16.02 -2.96 -1.10
N ASP A 211 -16.39 -2.87 0.16
CA ASP A 211 -15.54 -2.27 1.18
C ASP A 211 -14.22 -3.05 1.29
N ILE A 212 -13.11 -2.33 1.45
CA ILE A 212 -11.76 -2.90 1.51
C ILE A 212 -11.19 -2.60 2.88
N TYR A 213 -10.72 -3.62 3.56
CA TYR A 213 -10.05 -3.50 4.85
C TYR A 213 -8.54 -3.48 4.63
N ILE A 214 -7.85 -2.55 5.28
CA ILE A 214 -6.38 -2.47 5.30
C ILE A 214 -5.92 -2.91 6.68
N VAL A 215 -5.13 -3.97 6.73
CA VAL A 215 -4.59 -4.55 7.96
C VAL A 215 -3.07 -4.54 7.95
N GLU A 216 -2.43 -4.66 9.12
CA GLU A 216 -0.98 -4.65 9.21
C GLU A 216 -0.37 -5.95 8.67
N GLY A 217 -0.85 -7.08 9.15
CA GLY A 217 -0.30 -8.39 8.88
C GLY A 217 -1.17 -9.30 8.02
N VAL A 218 -0.54 -10.30 7.39
CA VAL A 218 -1.25 -11.29 6.57
C VAL A 218 -2.19 -12.14 7.42
N PHE A 219 -1.84 -12.42 8.69
CA PHE A 219 -2.69 -13.23 9.56
C PHE A 219 -3.97 -12.49 9.96
N ASP A 220 -3.93 -11.16 10.04
CA ASP A 220 -5.10 -10.32 10.32
C ASP A 220 -6.07 -10.31 9.13
N SER A 221 -5.54 -10.36 7.92
CA SER A 221 -6.34 -10.38 6.70
C SER A 221 -7.24 -11.63 6.57
N PHE A 222 -6.98 -12.68 7.32
CA PHE A 222 -7.81 -13.89 7.28
C PHE A 222 -9.17 -13.71 7.97
N PHE A 223 -9.31 -12.72 8.84
CA PHE A 223 -10.51 -12.49 9.64
C PHE A 223 -11.42 -11.40 9.09
N LEU A 224 -11.00 -10.71 8.04
CA LEU A 224 -11.78 -9.68 7.37
C LEU A 224 -11.92 -10.03 5.88
N ASP A 225 -13.15 -10.15 5.41
CA ASP A 225 -13.37 -10.34 3.99
C ASP A 225 -12.87 -9.12 3.21
N ASN A 226 -12.27 -9.38 2.04
CA ASN A 226 -11.80 -8.34 1.13
C ASN A 226 -10.72 -7.42 1.74
N SER A 227 -9.73 -8.00 2.37
CA SER A 227 -8.66 -7.29 3.10
C SER A 227 -7.32 -7.30 2.39
N ILE A 228 -6.56 -6.22 2.55
CA ILE A 228 -5.20 -6.03 2.04
C ILE A 228 -4.25 -5.90 3.23
N ALA A 229 -3.23 -6.77 3.29
CA ALA A 229 -2.17 -6.66 4.27
C ALA A 229 -1.04 -5.75 3.79
N LEU A 230 -0.62 -4.80 4.62
CA LEU A 230 0.45 -3.83 4.30
C LEU A 230 1.84 -4.47 4.21
N LEU A 231 2.08 -5.58 4.90
CA LEU A 231 3.41 -6.21 5.07
C LEU A 231 4.46 -5.26 5.67
N GLY A 232 4.03 -4.29 6.42
CA GLY A 232 4.77 -3.21 7.04
C GLY A 232 3.81 -2.13 7.53
N LYS A 233 4.29 -0.91 7.75
CA LYS A 233 3.51 0.17 8.35
C LYS A 233 2.95 1.18 7.33
N PHE A 234 3.28 1.04 6.04
CA PHE A 234 2.98 2.07 5.05
C PHE A 234 2.33 1.49 3.80
N ILE A 235 1.45 2.27 3.19
CA ILE A 235 0.93 2.00 1.86
C ILE A 235 2.02 2.36 0.84
N ASN A 236 2.38 1.39 -0.03
CA ASN A 236 3.24 1.66 -1.17
C ASN A 236 2.48 2.42 -2.28
N ASP A 237 3.21 3.04 -3.20
CA ASP A 237 2.60 3.91 -4.21
C ASP A 237 1.70 3.12 -5.19
N ASN A 238 2.05 1.89 -5.54
CA ASN A 238 1.21 1.04 -6.38
C ASN A 238 -0.11 0.66 -5.70
N MET A 239 -0.09 0.39 -4.40
CA MET A 239 -1.31 0.12 -3.62
C MET A 239 -2.17 1.37 -3.55
N TRP A 240 -1.56 2.54 -3.27
CA TRP A 240 -2.26 3.82 -3.27
C TRP A 240 -2.94 4.09 -4.63
N GLU A 241 -2.18 4.01 -5.74
CA GLU A 241 -2.71 4.22 -7.09
C GLU A 241 -3.84 3.24 -7.42
N THR A 242 -3.66 1.98 -7.06
CA THR A 242 -4.66 0.94 -7.30
C THR A 242 -5.95 1.21 -6.53
N LEU A 243 -5.87 1.56 -5.25
CA LEU A 243 -7.03 1.91 -4.42
C LEU A 243 -7.72 3.16 -4.94
N TYR A 244 -6.95 4.21 -5.24
CA TYR A 244 -7.46 5.47 -5.78
C TYR A 244 -8.27 5.29 -7.07
N ASN A 245 -7.77 4.47 -7.98
CA ASN A 245 -8.39 4.26 -9.30
C ASN A 245 -9.51 3.22 -9.28
N LYS A 246 -9.43 2.20 -8.45
CA LYS A 246 -10.30 1.02 -8.54
C LYS A 246 -11.32 0.91 -7.40
N ALA A 247 -11.04 1.40 -6.19
CA ALA A 247 -11.96 1.26 -5.06
C ALA A 247 -13.27 2.03 -5.31
N LYS A 248 -14.41 1.34 -5.15
CA LYS A 248 -15.75 1.90 -5.40
C LYS A 248 -16.54 2.17 -4.13
N LYS A 249 -16.13 1.57 -3.01
CA LYS A 249 -16.77 1.73 -1.70
C LYS A 249 -15.77 2.24 -0.66
N ASN A 250 -16.04 2.01 0.61
CA ASN A 250 -15.19 2.49 1.71
C ASN A 250 -13.87 1.70 1.77
N ILE A 251 -12.85 2.36 2.30
CA ILE A 251 -11.61 1.75 2.75
C ILE A 251 -11.57 1.90 4.27
N ILE A 252 -11.43 0.79 4.97
CA ILE A 252 -11.42 0.74 6.43
C ILE A 252 -10.01 0.36 6.88
N ILE A 253 -9.33 1.26 7.58
CA ILE A 253 -7.98 1.04 8.09
C ILE A 253 -8.08 0.38 9.46
N CYS A 254 -7.57 -0.84 9.60
CA CYS A 254 -7.62 -1.67 10.79
C CYS A 254 -6.21 -2.14 11.15
N LEU A 255 -5.33 -1.22 11.57
CA LEU A 255 -4.00 -1.58 12.05
C LEU A 255 -4.06 -2.00 13.53
N ASP A 256 -2.98 -2.62 14.02
CA ASP A 256 -2.87 -3.05 15.40
C ASP A 256 -3.13 -1.91 16.39
N GLY A 257 -3.65 -2.20 17.57
CA GLY A 257 -4.11 -1.18 18.51
C GLY A 257 -3.02 -0.24 19.03
N ASP A 258 -1.74 -0.64 18.94
CA ASP A 258 -0.59 0.20 19.24
C ASP A 258 -0.08 1.03 18.03
N ALA A 259 -0.64 0.79 16.83
CA ALA A 259 -0.25 1.44 15.57
C ALA A 259 -1.24 2.53 15.11
N PHE A 260 -1.99 3.16 16.03
CA PHE A 260 -2.99 4.17 15.68
C PHE A 260 -2.39 5.38 14.94
N ASP A 261 -1.20 5.84 15.34
CA ASP A 261 -0.51 6.94 14.65
C ASP A 261 -0.12 6.56 13.21
N ASP A 262 0.25 5.31 12.98
CA ASP A 262 0.53 4.81 11.64
C ASP A 262 -0.77 4.67 10.82
N ALA A 263 -1.89 4.28 11.45
CA ALA A 263 -3.21 4.29 10.81
C ALA A 263 -3.63 5.70 10.37
N MET A 264 -3.33 6.72 11.17
CA MET A 264 -3.57 8.13 10.81
C MET A 264 -2.71 8.58 9.62
N LYS A 265 -1.46 8.15 9.51
CA LYS A 265 -0.61 8.43 8.33
C LYS A 265 -1.16 7.76 7.08
N VAL A 266 -1.62 6.52 7.19
CA VAL A 266 -2.29 5.81 6.08
C VAL A 266 -3.57 6.54 5.67
N TYR A 267 -4.37 6.99 6.64
CA TYR A 267 -5.55 7.80 6.39
C TYR A 267 -5.22 9.09 5.63
N GLN A 268 -4.26 9.86 6.11
CA GLN A 268 -3.83 11.11 5.46
C GLN A 268 -3.36 10.89 4.02
N LYS A 269 -2.61 9.81 3.77
CA LYS A 269 -2.17 9.45 2.43
C LYS A 269 -3.32 9.08 1.49
N LEU A 270 -4.37 8.45 2.00
CA LEU A 270 -5.51 7.99 1.20
C LEU A 270 -6.62 9.03 1.07
N ASN A 271 -6.81 9.90 2.08
CA ASN A 271 -7.96 10.80 2.16
C ASN A 271 -7.82 11.97 1.21
N GLY A 272 -8.18 11.76 -0.04
CA GLY A 272 -8.14 12.80 -1.07
C GLY A 272 -8.84 12.38 -2.37
N GLY A 273 -9.19 13.34 -3.19
CA GLY A 273 -9.76 13.12 -4.51
C GLY A 273 -10.96 12.17 -4.50
N THR A 274 -10.87 11.07 -5.25
CA THR A 274 -11.98 10.09 -5.37
C THR A 274 -12.23 9.30 -4.09
N LEU A 275 -11.30 9.28 -3.14
CA LEU A 275 -11.42 8.58 -1.87
C LEU A 275 -11.90 9.46 -0.71
N TYR A 276 -12.04 10.77 -0.95
CA TYR A 276 -12.51 11.71 0.07
C TYR A 276 -13.84 11.26 0.68
N ASN A 277 -13.95 11.31 2.00
CA ASN A 277 -15.10 10.83 2.81
C ASN A 277 -15.42 9.33 2.68
N ARG A 278 -14.54 8.52 2.08
CA ARG A 278 -14.71 7.07 1.99
C ARG A 278 -13.69 6.27 2.80
N ILE A 279 -12.84 6.98 3.56
CA ILE A 279 -11.86 6.34 4.43
C ILE A 279 -12.38 6.35 5.87
N LYS A 280 -12.34 5.19 6.50
CA LYS A 280 -12.68 4.99 7.91
C LYS A 280 -11.48 4.39 8.65
N ILE A 281 -11.43 4.57 9.96
CA ILE A 281 -10.42 3.93 10.81
C ILE A 281 -11.14 3.10 11.88
N ALA A 282 -10.66 1.89 12.13
CA ALA A 282 -10.98 1.14 13.33
C ALA A 282 -9.88 1.39 14.36
N LYS A 283 -10.23 2.06 15.46
CA LYS A 283 -9.32 2.29 16.60
C LYS A 283 -9.41 1.09 17.53
N LEU A 284 -8.58 0.09 17.27
CA LEU A 284 -8.57 -1.14 18.05
C LEU A 284 -8.08 -0.90 19.50
N PRO A 285 -8.48 -1.75 20.46
CA PRO A 285 -7.95 -1.69 21.82
C PRO A 285 -6.43 -1.86 21.82
N LYS A 286 -5.76 -1.19 22.74
CA LYS A 286 -4.32 -1.30 22.92
C LYS A 286 -3.92 -2.78 23.08
N ASP A 287 -2.80 -3.15 22.46
CA ASP A 287 -2.22 -4.49 22.49
C ASP A 287 -3.10 -5.61 21.86
N GLN A 288 -4.12 -5.24 21.06
CA GLN A 288 -4.94 -6.18 20.29
C GLN A 288 -4.80 -5.93 18.78
N ASP A 289 -4.87 -7.01 18.02
CA ASP A 289 -4.91 -7.01 16.56
C ASP A 289 -6.28 -7.53 16.04
N VAL A 290 -6.47 -7.50 14.73
CA VAL A 290 -7.70 -8.01 14.09
C VAL A 290 -7.88 -9.51 14.33
N CYS A 291 -6.79 -10.27 14.40
CA CYS A 291 -6.80 -11.70 14.69
C CYS A 291 -7.31 -11.99 16.12
N ASP A 292 -6.87 -11.19 17.12
CA ASP A 292 -7.32 -11.32 18.50
C ASP A 292 -8.83 -11.04 18.63
N LEU A 293 -9.34 -10.08 17.87
CA LEU A 293 -10.76 -9.72 17.82
C LEU A 293 -11.58 -10.64 16.91
N LYS A 294 -10.96 -11.59 16.21
CA LYS A 294 -11.61 -12.47 15.22
C LYS A 294 -12.43 -11.70 14.17
N GLY A 295 -11.93 -10.55 13.76
CA GLY A 295 -12.57 -9.68 12.79
C GLY A 295 -13.74 -8.83 13.32
N ASN A 296 -14.07 -8.88 14.61
CA ASN A 296 -15.13 -8.05 15.19
C ASN A 296 -14.62 -6.62 15.43
N ILE A 297 -14.61 -5.81 14.38
CA ILE A 297 -14.04 -4.45 14.41
C ILE A 297 -15.08 -3.33 14.33
N GLU A 298 -16.35 -3.65 14.13
CA GLU A 298 -17.44 -2.72 13.88
C GLU A 298 -17.62 -1.68 14.99
N GLU A 299 -17.49 -2.09 16.25
CA GLU A 299 -17.61 -1.22 17.42
C GLU A 299 -16.43 -0.25 17.61
N TYR A 300 -15.32 -0.50 16.91
CA TYR A 300 -14.12 0.33 16.98
C TYR A 300 -14.02 1.34 15.84
N LEU A 301 -15.01 1.37 14.94
CA LEU A 301 -15.02 2.32 13.83
C LEU A 301 -15.18 3.75 14.35
N ILE A 302 -14.30 4.63 13.92
CA ILE A 302 -14.34 6.05 14.22
C ILE A 302 -14.48 6.88 12.96
N GLU A 303 -15.24 7.96 13.05
CA GLU A 303 -15.27 9.00 12.02
C GLU A 303 -14.10 9.95 12.24
N VAL A 304 -13.21 10.01 11.26
CA VAL A 304 -12.14 10.99 11.24
C VAL A 304 -12.70 12.26 10.58
N ARG A 305 -12.98 13.28 11.37
CA ARG A 305 -13.37 14.59 10.84
C ARG A 305 -12.10 15.29 10.34
N GLY A 306 -12.08 15.60 9.04
CA GLY A 306 -11.00 16.35 8.40
C GLY A 306 -11.00 17.82 8.79
#